data_2613c4e1e12252e8075d7c6105e3574c
#
_entry.id   2613c4e1e12252e8075d7c6105e3574c
#
_cell.length_a   1.000
_cell.length_b   1.000
_cell.length_c   1.000
_cell.angle_alpha   90.00
_cell.angle_beta   90.00
_cell.angle_gamma   90.00
#
_symmetry.space_group_name_H-M   'P 1'
#
loop_
_entity.id
_entity.type
_entity.pdbx_description
1 polymer ?
#
loop_
_entity_poly.entity_id
_entity_poly.type
_entity_poly.pdbx_seq_one_letter_code
_entity_poly.pdbx_strand_id
1 'polypeptide(L)'
;RLPEYKRVPEFVIDRMYDRFQTENIPKWIKVIRPEEVDDAIKLKPLDFNKWKKIHHIGDIHGSLDCLKEYLGEIKDDEYYIFCGDYCDRGTQNAETLLYMMELAKRDNVQLLTGNHEGHLWRYAKDERPTSTEFATVTSKEFDEAGVSKKDIRVFYRKLGQIVYYTYGD
;
A
#
# COMPACT_ATOMS: atom_id res chain seq x y z
N ARG A 1 30.51 18.86 -0.83
CA ARG A 1 30.34 19.37 -2.22
C ARG A 1 30.80 18.25 -3.17
N LEU A 2 30.02 17.98 -4.24
CA LEU A 2 30.44 17.00 -5.27
C LEU A 2 31.72 17.52 -5.98
N PRO A 3 32.62 16.59 -6.36
CA PRO A 3 33.78 16.95 -7.21
C PRO A 3 33.30 17.66 -8.49
N GLU A 4 34.14 18.56 -9.02
CA GLU A 4 33.80 19.43 -10.16
C GLU A 4 33.33 18.63 -11.40
N TYR A 5 33.95 17.49 -11.68
CA TYR A 5 33.58 16.61 -12.80
C TYR A 5 32.24 15.86 -12.62
N LYS A 6 31.66 15.92 -11.40
CA LYS A 6 30.32 15.35 -11.10
C LYS A 6 29.22 16.41 -11.05
N ARG A 7 29.56 17.66 -11.28
CA ARG A 7 28.58 18.75 -11.30
C ARG A 7 27.92 18.83 -12.67
N VAL A 8 26.63 19.01 -12.69
CA VAL A 8 25.93 19.30 -13.93
C VAL A 8 26.38 20.68 -14.41
N PRO A 9 26.85 20.84 -15.66
CA PRO A 9 27.24 22.15 -16.18
C PRO A 9 26.08 23.16 -16.11
N GLU A 10 26.36 24.42 -15.80
CA GLU A 10 25.37 25.48 -15.60
C GLU A 10 24.45 25.63 -16.82
N PHE A 11 24.98 25.60 -18.04
CA PHE A 11 24.18 25.68 -19.26
C PHE A 11 23.16 24.52 -19.42
N VAL A 12 23.42 23.36 -18.80
CA VAL A 12 22.46 22.23 -18.79
C VAL A 12 21.33 22.53 -17.82
N ILE A 13 21.65 23.11 -16.66
CA ILE A 13 20.68 23.54 -15.66
C ILE A 13 19.78 24.62 -16.26
N ASP A 14 20.36 25.65 -16.92
CA ASP A 14 19.63 26.71 -17.58
C ASP A 14 18.69 26.16 -18.66
N ARG A 15 19.19 25.24 -19.49
CA ARG A 15 18.36 24.59 -20.51
C ARG A 15 17.23 23.74 -19.91
N MET A 16 17.44 23.12 -18.77
CA MET A 16 16.40 22.39 -18.05
C MET A 16 15.36 23.37 -17.48
N TYR A 17 15.81 24.47 -16.92
CA TYR A 17 14.94 25.52 -16.39
C TYR A 17 14.07 26.15 -17.49
N ASP A 18 14.64 26.49 -18.65
CA ASP A 18 13.91 27.04 -19.80
C ASP A 18 12.87 26.07 -20.38
N ARG A 19 13.06 24.77 -20.19
CA ARG A 19 12.12 23.73 -20.60
C ARG A 19 11.06 23.43 -19.56
N PHE A 20 11.20 23.92 -18.35
CA PHE A 20 10.25 23.69 -17.28
C PHE A 20 9.02 24.59 -17.47
N GLN A 21 8.00 24.02 -18.11
CA GLN A 21 6.75 24.72 -18.36
C GLN A 21 5.80 24.51 -17.18
N THR A 22 5.52 25.57 -16.44
CA THR A 22 4.54 25.55 -15.33
C THR A 22 3.11 25.88 -15.80
N GLU A 23 2.96 26.40 -17.03
CA GLU A 23 1.69 26.96 -17.51
C GLU A 23 0.63 25.90 -17.88
N ASN A 24 1.05 24.68 -18.20
CA ASN A 24 0.17 23.59 -18.63
C ASN A 24 0.16 22.38 -17.67
N ILE A 25 0.42 22.61 -16.39
CA ILE A 25 0.39 21.54 -15.40
C ILE A 25 -1.07 21.12 -15.17
N PRO A 26 -1.40 19.82 -15.33
CA PRO A 26 -2.73 19.34 -15.05
C PRO A 26 -3.17 19.69 -13.63
N LYS A 27 -4.44 20.08 -13.46
CA LYS A 27 -4.98 20.54 -12.15
C LYS A 27 -4.88 19.52 -11.02
N TRP A 28 -4.67 18.23 -11.35
CA TRP A 28 -4.48 17.17 -10.35
C TRP A 28 -3.03 17.05 -9.87
N ILE A 29 -2.07 17.76 -10.51
CA ILE A 29 -0.68 17.83 -10.06
C ILE A 29 -0.54 19.04 -9.14
N LYS A 30 -0.12 18.79 -7.90
CA LYS A 30 0.23 19.85 -6.96
C LYS A 30 1.68 20.28 -7.21
N VAL A 31 1.88 21.50 -7.64
CA VAL A 31 3.23 22.12 -7.70
C VAL A 31 3.61 22.60 -6.31
N ILE A 32 4.81 22.24 -5.88
CA ILE A 32 5.39 22.63 -4.59
C ILE A 32 6.61 23.47 -4.88
N ARG A 33 6.71 24.64 -4.27
CA ARG A 33 7.87 25.52 -4.40
C ARG A 33 9.04 24.96 -3.58
N PRO A 34 10.31 25.25 -3.96
CA PRO A 34 11.47 24.74 -3.23
C PRO A 34 11.43 25.02 -1.72
N GLU A 35 10.95 26.19 -1.31
CA GLU A 35 10.80 26.59 0.09
C GLU A 35 9.70 25.84 0.85
N GLU A 36 8.77 25.22 0.13
CA GLU A 36 7.65 24.46 0.71
C GLU A 36 7.93 22.94 0.77
N VAL A 37 9.05 22.48 0.18
CA VAL A 37 9.36 21.05 0.04
C VAL A 37 9.42 20.34 1.39
N ASP A 38 10.15 20.91 2.34
CA ASP A 38 10.31 20.32 3.67
C ASP A 38 8.97 20.12 4.39
N ASP A 39 8.04 21.06 4.27
CA ASP A 39 6.71 20.95 4.86
C ASP A 39 5.81 20.01 4.06
N ALA A 40 5.97 19.96 2.74
CA ALA A 40 5.15 19.15 1.86
C ALA A 40 5.47 17.65 1.95
N ILE A 41 6.75 17.30 2.21
CA ILE A 41 7.20 15.91 2.40
C ILE A 41 7.15 15.47 3.86
N LYS A 42 6.88 16.38 4.79
CA LYS A 42 6.82 16.08 6.22
C LYS A 42 5.59 15.22 6.54
N LEU A 43 5.84 13.99 6.90
CA LEU A 43 4.79 13.11 7.39
C LEU A 43 4.30 13.60 8.76
N LYS A 44 2.98 13.81 8.88
CA LYS A 44 2.36 14.11 10.16
C LYS A 44 1.98 12.80 10.83
N PRO A 45 2.45 12.53 12.06
CA PRO A 45 2.06 11.32 12.76
C PRO A 45 0.56 11.35 13.08
N LEU A 46 -0.06 10.18 13.01
CA LEU A 46 -1.38 9.96 13.57
C LEU A 46 -1.24 9.77 15.08
N ASP A 47 -2.14 10.35 15.85
CA ASP A 47 -2.19 10.14 17.30
C ASP A 47 -2.96 8.84 17.61
N PHE A 48 -2.26 7.82 18.06
CA PHE A 48 -2.83 6.53 18.42
C PHE A 48 -3.01 6.31 19.92
N ASN A 49 -2.81 7.33 20.74
CA ASN A 49 -2.95 7.24 22.20
C ASN A 49 -4.37 6.88 22.67
N LYS A 50 -5.37 7.06 21.83
CA LYS A 50 -6.75 6.63 22.14
C LYS A 50 -6.94 5.11 22.13
N TRP A 51 -6.02 4.36 21.49
CA TRP A 51 -6.13 2.92 21.36
C TRP A 51 -5.43 2.23 22.54
N LYS A 52 -6.07 1.21 23.08
CA LYS A 52 -5.53 0.44 24.21
C LYS A 52 -4.32 -0.40 23.81
N LYS A 53 -4.30 -0.86 22.58
CA LYS A 53 -3.24 -1.68 22.01
C LYS A 53 -3.15 -1.48 20.50
N ILE A 54 -1.95 -1.58 19.96
CA ILE A 54 -1.71 -1.56 18.51
C ILE A 54 -1.09 -2.89 18.11
N HIS A 55 -1.73 -3.57 17.17
CA HIS A 55 -1.24 -4.81 16.60
C HIS A 55 -0.56 -4.54 15.26
N HIS A 56 0.59 -5.15 15.05
CA HIS A 56 1.27 -5.18 13.77
C HIS A 56 1.29 -6.61 13.27
N ILE A 57 0.65 -6.86 12.15
CA ILE A 57 0.53 -8.17 11.53
C ILE A 57 1.31 -8.15 10.23
N GLY A 58 2.31 -9.01 10.13
CA GLY A 58 3.14 -9.15 8.94
C GLY A 58 2.49 -9.99 7.85
N ASP A 59 3.32 -10.71 7.11
CA ASP A 59 2.94 -11.54 5.98
C ASP A 59 1.90 -12.60 6.36
N ILE A 60 0.80 -12.66 5.63
CA ILE A 60 -0.30 -13.61 5.85
C ILE A 60 -0.21 -14.76 4.85
N HIS A 61 0.05 -14.43 3.59
CA HIS A 61 0.25 -15.40 2.52
C HIS A 61 -0.81 -16.52 2.46
N GLY A 62 -2.09 -16.16 2.42
CA GLY A 62 -3.17 -17.13 2.30
C GLY A 62 -3.31 -18.10 3.48
N SER A 63 -2.89 -17.71 4.69
CA SER A 63 -2.99 -18.49 5.92
C SER A 63 -4.10 -17.97 6.82
N LEU A 64 -5.36 -17.99 6.32
CA LEU A 64 -6.51 -17.39 6.99
C LEU A 64 -6.79 -17.99 8.36
N ASP A 65 -6.71 -19.32 8.49
CA ASP A 65 -7.03 -19.98 9.76
C ASP A 65 -6.05 -19.57 10.86
N CYS A 66 -4.74 -19.52 10.54
CA CYS A 66 -3.72 -19.02 11.47
C CYS A 66 -3.96 -17.56 11.85
N LEU A 67 -4.34 -16.74 10.88
CA LEU A 67 -4.67 -15.33 11.13
C LEU A 67 -5.86 -15.20 12.07
N LYS A 68 -6.95 -15.93 11.83
CA LYS A 68 -8.15 -15.91 12.68
C LYS A 68 -7.87 -16.43 14.09
N GLU A 69 -7.07 -17.49 14.20
CA GLU A 69 -6.66 -18.02 15.50
C GLU A 69 -5.86 -16.99 16.28
N TYR A 70 -4.91 -16.29 15.64
CA TYR A 70 -4.13 -15.21 16.28
C TYR A 70 -4.98 -14.01 16.68
N LEU A 71 -5.85 -13.54 15.78
CA LEU A 71 -6.65 -12.32 16.01
C LEU A 71 -7.76 -12.54 17.04
N GLY A 72 -8.38 -13.74 17.03
CA GLY A 72 -9.64 -13.95 17.73
C GLY A 72 -10.70 -12.95 17.25
N GLU A 73 -11.39 -12.32 18.20
CA GLU A 73 -12.32 -11.24 17.91
C GLU A 73 -11.61 -9.90 17.79
N ILE A 74 -11.88 -9.17 16.70
CA ILE A 74 -11.39 -7.80 16.51
C ILE A 74 -12.08 -6.87 17.51
N LYS A 75 -11.31 -6.29 18.41
CA LYS A 75 -11.81 -5.39 19.46
C LYS A 75 -11.88 -3.95 18.97
N ASP A 76 -12.89 -3.23 19.40
CA ASP A 76 -13.12 -1.84 18.98
C ASP A 76 -12.21 -0.83 19.69
N ASP A 77 -11.59 -1.21 20.83
CA ASP A 77 -10.65 -0.39 21.59
C ASP A 77 -9.17 -0.64 21.23
N GLU A 78 -8.90 -1.53 20.29
CA GLU A 78 -7.56 -1.86 19.78
C GLU A 78 -7.42 -1.50 18.31
N TYR A 79 -6.20 -1.21 17.83
CA TYR A 79 -5.92 -0.88 16.44
C TYR A 79 -5.06 -1.93 15.77
N TYR A 80 -5.36 -2.22 14.50
CA TYR A 80 -4.73 -3.31 13.75
C TYR A 80 -4.09 -2.79 12.47
N ILE A 81 -2.78 -2.96 12.34
CA ILE A 81 -2.00 -2.60 11.16
C ILE A 81 -1.53 -3.88 10.48
N PHE A 82 -1.97 -4.10 9.27
CA PHE A 82 -1.54 -5.23 8.43
C PHE A 82 -0.53 -4.74 7.41
N CYS A 83 0.65 -5.35 7.37
CA CYS A 83 1.80 -4.85 6.64
C CYS A 83 1.86 -5.28 5.16
N GLY A 84 0.81 -5.92 4.64
CA GLY A 84 0.75 -6.42 3.27
C GLY A 84 0.99 -7.92 3.14
N ASP A 85 1.24 -8.37 1.92
CA ASP A 85 1.48 -9.76 1.54
C ASP A 85 0.35 -10.71 2.01
N TYR A 86 -0.89 -10.35 1.63
CA TYR A 86 -2.09 -11.06 2.08
C TYR A 86 -2.27 -12.42 1.42
N CYS A 87 -1.91 -12.52 0.14
CA CYS A 87 -2.12 -13.70 -0.69
C CYS A 87 -0.80 -14.19 -1.29
N ASP A 88 -0.90 -15.32 -1.99
CA ASP A 88 0.20 -16.07 -2.58
C ASP A 88 0.89 -16.99 -1.55
N ARG A 89 1.47 -18.10 -2.01
CA ARG A 89 2.15 -19.14 -1.22
C ARG A 89 1.27 -20.06 -0.36
N GLY A 90 0.22 -19.57 0.26
CA GLY A 90 -0.69 -20.36 1.07
C GLY A 90 -1.82 -21.02 0.26
N THR A 91 -2.75 -21.64 0.96
CA THR A 91 -3.84 -22.44 0.35
C THR A 91 -5.23 -21.85 0.53
N GLN A 92 -5.34 -20.66 1.13
CA GLN A 92 -6.61 -19.98 1.42
C GLN A 92 -6.56 -18.54 0.88
N ASN A 93 -6.05 -18.38 -0.36
CA ASN A 93 -5.78 -17.03 -0.90
C ASN A 93 -7.06 -16.23 -1.15
N ALA A 94 -8.08 -16.87 -1.70
CA ALA A 94 -9.36 -16.21 -1.99
C ALA A 94 -10.09 -15.83 -0.71
N GLU A 95 -10.19 -16.74 0.24
CA GLU A 95 -10.83 -16.51 1.53
C GLU A 95 -10.09 -15.44 2.34
N THR A 96 -8.75 -15.45 2.30
CA THR A 96 -7.93 -14.42 2.95
C THR A 96 -8.22 -13.05 2.36
N LEU A 97 -8.22 -12.93 1.02
CA LEU A 97 -8.50 -11.67 0.35
C LEU A 97 -9.89 -11.14 0.69
N LEU A 98 -10.90 -11.99 0.66
CA LEU A 98 -12.27 -11.60 1.01
C LEU A 98 -12.37 -11.15 2.48
N TYR A 99 -11.68 -11.85 3.39
CA TYR A 99 -11.62 -11.45 4.80
C TYR A 99 -10.92 -10.09 4.98
N MET A 100 -9.82 -9.85 4.28
CA MET A 100 -9.14 -8.55 4.32
C MET A 100 -9.99 -7.43 3.73
N MET A 101 -10.79 -7.71 2.69
CA MET A 101 -11.76 -6.74 2.15
C MET A 101 -12.83 -6.36 3.18
N GLU A 102 -13.27 -7.29 4.01
CA GLU A 102 -14.21 -7.00 5.11
C GLU A 102 -13.52 -6.19 6.21
N LEU A 103 -12.32 -6.56 6.62
CA LEU A 103 -11.55 -5.80 7.62
C LEU A 103 -11.26 -4.37 7.17
N ALA A 104 -11.06 -4.14 5.86
CA ALA A 104 -10.86 -2.81 5.27
C ALA A 104 -12.05 -1.84 5.44
N LYS A 105 -13.18 -2.31 5.96
CA LYS A 105 -14.35 -1.48 6.24
C LYS A 105 -14.36 -0.92 7.67
N ARG A 106 -13.46 -1.38 8.53
CA ARG A 106 -13.38 -0.97 9.94
C ARG A 106 -12.47 0.23 10.12
N ASP A 107 -12.87 1.15 10.97
CA ASP A 107 -12.11 2.39 11.24
C ASP A 107 -10.86 2.15 12.08
N ASN A 108 -10.77 1.01 12.79
CA ASN A 108 -9.64 0.62 13.61
C ASN A 108 -8.71 -0.40 12.91
N VAL A 109 -8.78 -0.49 11.58
CA VAL A 109 -7.94 -1.36 10.78
C VAL A 109 -7.26 -0.56 9.67
N GLN A 110 -5.93 -0.65 9.59
CA GLN A 110 -5.12 -0.11 8.52
C GLN A 110 -4.47 -1.25 7.74
N LEU A 111 -4.71 -1.28 6.44
CA LEU A 111 -4.08 -2.24 5.53
C LEU A 111 -3.02 -1.53 4.71
N LEU A 112 -1.82 -2.08 4.66
CA LEU A 112 -0.71 -1.58 3.86
C LEU A 112 -0.48 -2.48 2.64
N THR A 113 0.26 -1.98 1.68
CA THR A 113 0.68 -2.73 0.48
C THR A 113 2.01 -3.40 0.74
N GLY A 114 2.09 -4.71 0.57
CA GLY A 114 3.34 -5.46 0.45
C GLY A 114 3.75 -5.64 -1.02
N ASN A 115 4.77 -6.42 -1.28
CA ASN A 115 5.26 -6.65 -2.64
C ASN A 115 4.33 -7.61 -3.44
N HIS A 116 3.62 -8.53 -2.78
CA HIS A 116 2.69 -9.45 -3.44
C HIS A 116 1.42 -8.77 -3.93
N GLU A 117 0.99 -7.66 -3.35
CA GLU A 117 -0.15 -6.89 -3.85
C GLU A 117 0.08 -6.32 -5.26
N GLY A 118 1.33 -6.20 -5.70
CA GLY A 118 1.64 -5.87 -7.10
C GLY A 118 1.14 -6.92 -8.10
N HIS A 119 1.16 -8.21 -7.74
CA HIS A 119 0.60 -9.30 -8.56
C HIS A 119 -0.92 -9.25 -8.57
N LEU A 120 -1.54 -8.99 -7.42
CA LEU A 120 -2.98 -8.79 -7.26
C LEU A 120 -3.49 -7.65 -8.15
N TRP A 121 -2.76 -6.53 -8.18
CA TRP A 121 -3.10 -5.38 -9.01
C TRP A 121 -3.03 -5.69 -10.50
N ARG A 122 -1.97 -6.39 -10.95
CA ARG A 122 -1.84 -6.83 -12.36
C ARG A 122 -2.98 -7.75 -12.77
N TYR A 123 -3.28 -8.76 -11.96
CA TYR A 123 -4.40 -9.67 -12.19
C TYR A 123 -5.72 -8.91 -12.31
N ALA A 124 -5.98 -7.97 -11.42
CA ALA A 124 -7.21 -7.17 -11.43
C ALA A 124 -7.33 -6.24 -12.66
N LYS A 125 -6.21 -5.97 -13.35
CA LYS A 125 -6.15 -5.18 -14.60
C LYS A 125 -6.09 -6.03 -15.87
N ASP A 126 -6.25 -7.34 -15.76
CA ASP A 126 -6.07 -8.28 -16.88
C ASP A 126 -4.64 -8.30 -17.44
N GLU A 127 -3.66 -7.84 -16.65
CA GLU A 127 -2.24 -7.94 -16.94
C GLU A 127 -1.67 -9.23 -16.34
N ARG A 128 -0.67 -9.83 -17.01
CA ARG A 128 -0.03 -11.04 -16.47
C ARG A 128 0.75 -10.72 -15.19
N PRO A 129 0.48 -11.40 -14.06
CA PRO A 129 1.31 -11.32 -12.87
C PRO A 129 2.74 -11.78 -13.15
N THR A 130 3.73 -11.19 -12.46
CA THR A 130 5.14 -11.56 -12.62
C THR A 130 5.52 -12.79 -11.81
N SER A 131 4.75 -13.12 -10.76
CA SER A 131 4.88 -14.39 -10.03
C SER A 131 4.22 -15.51 -10.82
N THR A 132 4.97 -16.60 -11.07
CA THR A 132 4.42 -17.81 -11.69
C THR A 132 3.40 -18.47 -10.77
N GLU A 133 3.68 -18.55 -9.48
CA GLU A 133 2.78 -19.12 -8.47
C GLU A 133 1.47 -18.37 -8.42
N PHE A 134 1.52 -17.04 -8.34
CA PHE A 134 0.31 -16.22 -8.40
C PHE A 134 -0.51 -16.50 -9.68
N ALA A 135 0.15 -16.53 -10.82
CA ALA A 135 -0.51 -16.72 -12.11
C ALA A 135 -1.10 -18.15 -12.32
N THR A 136 -0.59 -19.17 -11.61
CA THR A 136 -0.99 -20.57 -11.83
C THR A 136 -1.80 -21.16 -10.68
N VAL A 137 -1.70 -20.60 -9.48
CA VAL A 137 -2.40 -21.05 -8.27
C VAL A 137 -3.36 -19.99 -7.77
N THR A 138 -2.83 -18.89 -7.25
CA THR A 138 -3.62 -17.85 -6.57
C THR A 138 -4.72 -17.25 -7.45
N SER A 139 -4.40 -16.97 -8.73
CA SER A 139 -5.39 -16.43 -9.67
C SER A 139 -6.54 -17.41 -9.96
N LYS A 140 -6.26 -18.71 -9.99
CA LYS A 140 -7.29 -19.73 -10.17
C LYS A 140 -8.22 -19.84 -8.95
N GLU A 141 -7.67 -19.77 -7.75
CA GLU A 141 -8.49 -19.73 -6.53
C GLU A 141 -9.44 -18.53 -6.57
N PHE A 142 -8.97 -17.36 -7.04
CA PHE A 142 -9.82 -16.18 -7.19
C PHE A 142 -10.93 -16.38 -8.22
N ASP A 143 -10.58 -16.97 -9.39
CA ASP A 143 -11.56 -17.25 -10.44
C ASP A 143 -12.61 -18.27 -9.98
N GLU A 144 -12.19 -19.35 -9.32
CA GLU A 144 -13.06 -20.40 -8.77
C GLU A 144 -13.97 -19.88 -7.65
N ALA A 145 -13.46 -19.00 -6.78
CA ALA A 145 -14.22 -18.35 -5.72
C ALA A 145 -15.09 -17.18 -6.22
N GLY A 146 -15.01 -16.83 -7.52
CA GLY A 146 -15.76 -15.73 -8.11
C GLY A 146 -15.35 -14.35 -7.58
N VAL A 147 -14.09 -14.16 -7.18
CA VAL A 147 -13.60 -12.88 -6.66
C VAL A 147 -13.59 -11.83 -7.76
N SER A 148 -14.35 -10.77 -7.58
CA SER A 148 -14.51 -9.73 -8.57
C SER A 148 -13.24 -8.89 -8.76
N LYS A 149 -12.71 -8.85 -9.98
CA LYS A 149 -11.58 -7.95 -10.34
C LYS A 149 -11.87 -6.48 -10.05
N LYS A 150 -13.14 -6.08 -10.15
CA LYS A 150 -13.59 -4.73 -9.79
C LYS A 150 -13.41 -4.49 -8.29
N ASP A 151 -13.79 -5.45 -7.46
CA ASP A 151 -13.69 -5.32 -6.00
C ASP A 151 -12.23 -5.36 -5.55
N ILE A 152 -11.38 -6.16 -6.21
CA ILE A 152 -9.93 -6.13 -6.01
C ILE A 152 -9.37 -4.73 -6.31
N ARG A 153 -9.77 -4.08 -7.42
CA ARG A 153 -9.31 -2.71 -7.73
C ARG A 153 -9.76 -1.69 -6.70
N VAL A 154 -10.97 -1.83 -6.16
CA VAL A 154 -11.48 -0.97 -5.09
C VAL A 154 -10.69 -1.19 -3.80
N PHE A 155 -10.46 -2.45 -3.44
CA PHE A 155 -9.67 -2.83 -2.28
C PHE A 155 -8.23 -2.29 -2.36
N TYR A 156 -7.54 -2.55 -3.47
CA TYR A 156 -6.15 -2.11 -3.68
C TYR A 156 -5.97 -0.60 -3.50
N ARG A 157 -6.94 0.20 -3.95
CA ARG A 157 -6.91 1.67 -3.80
C ARG A 157 -7.05 2.15 -2.37
N LYS A 158 -7.53 1.31 -1.47
CA LYS A 158 -7.64 1.61 -0.03
C LYS A 158 -6.37 1.26 0.73
N LEU A 159 -5.46 0.48 0.14
CA LEU A 159 -4.21 0.10 0.79
C LEU A 159 -3.31 1.32 0.93
N GLY A 160 -2.79 1.52 2.14
CA GLY A 160 -1.74 2.49 2.41
C GLY A 160 -0.37 1.97 1.98
N GLN A 161 0.58 2.87 1.78
CA GLN A 161 1.99 2.51 1.56
C GLN A 161 2.81 2.62 2.83
N ILE A 162 2.39 3.50 3.74
CA ILE A 162 3.06 3.76 5.01
C ILE A 162 2.02 4.21 6.02
N VAL A 163 2.25 3.88 7.27
CA VAL A 163 1.59 4.50 8.42
C VAL A 163 2.66 5.07 9.34
N TYR A 164 2.46 6.30 9.77
CA TYR A 164 3.33 6.99 10.73
C TYR A 164 2.47 7.50 11.88
N TYR A 165 2.78 7.08 13.09
CA TYR A 165 1.98 7.40 14.26
C TYR A 165 2.83 7.57 15.52
N THR A 166 2.25 8.20 16.55
CA THR A 166 2.76 8.26 17.92
C THR A 166 1.87 7.42 18.82
N TYR A 167 2.47 6.72 19.77
CA TYR A 167 1.79 5.90 20.76
C TYR A 167 2.63 5.80 22.04
N GLY A 168 2.07 6.20 23.16
CA GLY A 168 2.80 6.38 24.42
C GLY A 168 3.55 7.72 24.47
N ASP A 169 4.36 7.89 25.52
CA ASP A 169 5.21 9.07 25.74
C ASP A 169 6.51 9.00 24.96
#